data_ab0780800d0b858fdc9604e0d798f677
#
_entry.id   ab0780800d0b858fdc9604e0d798f677
#
_cell.length_a   1.000
_cell.length_b   1.000
_cell.length_c   1.000
_cell.angle_alpha   90.00
_cell.angle_beta   90.00
_cell.angle_gamma   90.00
#
_symmetry.space_group_name_H-M   'P 1'
#
loop_
_entity.id
_entity.type
_entity.pdbx_description
1 polymer ?
#
loop_
_entity_poly.entity_id
_entity_poly.type
_entity_poly.pdbx_seq_one_letter_code
_entity_poly.pdbx_strand_id
1 'polypeptide(L)'
;MRNNTPYRLIHSYAHKAPEQYLSIYQSGCNWSCLKCHSWRFTKYASGYWVSPKGIAEIAMEYVERNRGSMYREDRRRATSWHAHELCRGCGLCIREGRRSRYCPGKISVNQITILDDGTYGPARNIISFTGGDLACQPEFYIESAREIKDLNEDLWILFETNGYGLIPKTLDLFSGLIDSFWLDIKAYDDEVHKRLTGASNSWILNLPAEIVDRGFTLEVSTVYIPGWVEENQIRKIAELLAQVDPEIPYSIIAFLPENKMRSISPPSFSQMLKALNEARDAGLRNVKLGNLGMFITKNEEYELLHKLGAI
;
A
#
# COMPACT_ATOMS: atom_id res chain seq x y z
N MET A 1 25.87 -8.77 -3.68
CA MET A 1 26.18 -9.69 -2.57
C MET A 1 27.55 -9.38 -2.00
N ARG A 2 27.70 -9.41 -0.69
CA ARG A 2 28.99 -9.36 0.00
C ARG A 2 29.11 -10.62 0.85
N ASN A 3 30.13 -11.42 0.66
CA ASN A 3 30.30 -12.71 1.37
C ASN A 3 29.04 -13.60 1.36
N ASN A 4 28.41 -13.79 0.21
CA ASN A 4 27.15 -14.50 -0.01
C ASN A 4 25.89 -13.89 0.65
N THR A 5 26.00 -12.80 1.39
CA THR A 5 24.84 -12.11 1.98
C THR A 5 24.29 -11.11 0.97
N PRO A 6 22.97 -11.10 0.69
CA PRO A 6 22.35 -10.09 -0.14
C PRO A 6 22.26 -8.76 0.61
N TYR A 7 22.38 -7.66 -0.11
CA TYR A 7 22.22 -6.29 0.42
C TYR A 7 21.27 -5.51 -0.46
N ARG A 8 20.54 -4.58 0.16
CA ARG A 8 19.71 -3.58 -0.53
C ARG A 8 20.10 -2.19 -0.12
N LEU A 9 19.95 -1.26 -1.05
CA LEU A 9 20.07 0.15 -0.77
C LEU A 9 18.74 0.65 -0.23
N ILE A 10 18.70 0.93 1.07
CA ILE A 10 17.52 1.45 1.76
C ILE A 10 17.66 2.96 1.84
N HIS A 11 16.71 3.68 1.22
CA HIS A 11 16.68 5.14 1.21
C HIS A 11 16.35 5.70 2.59
N SER A 12 15.32 5.17 3.21
CA SER A 12 14.85 5.55 4.54
C SER A 12 13.89 4.52 5.09
N TYR A 13 13.57 4.64 6.36
CA TYR A 13 12.45 3.93 6.97
C TYR A 13 11.72 4.87 7.93
N ALA A 14 10.42 4.71 8.06
CA ALA A 14 9.56 5.52 8.91
C ALA A 14 8.22 4.86 9.16
N HIS A 15 7.53 5.27 10.22
CA HIS A 15 6.10 5.06 10.34
C HIS A 15 5.38 5.95 9.32
N LYS A 16 4.45 5.39 8.58
CA LYS A 16 3.75 6.08 7.49
C LYS A 16 2.29 6.33 7.85
N ALA A 17 1.89 7.59 7.88
CA ALA A 17 0.48 7.96 7.94
C ALA A 17 -0.20 7.73 6.57
N PRO A 18 -1.48 7.33 6.51
CA PRO A 18 -2.38 7.06 7.65
C PRO A 18 -2.26 5.64 8.22
N GLU A 19 -1.49 4.76 7.61
CA GLU A 19 -1.46 3.32 7.90
C GLU A 19 -0.82 2.99 9.25
N GLN A 20 0.10 3.84 9.69
CA GLN A 20 0.77 3.74 11.00
C GLN A 20 1.50 2.41 11.23
N TYR A 21 2.24 1.96 10.21
CA TYR A 21 3.12 0.80 10.27
C TYR A 21 4.54 1.16 9.82
N LEU A 22 5.51 0.28 10.05
CA LEU A 22 6.88 0.51 9.60
C LEU A 22 6.97 0.36 8.08
N SER A 23 7.32 1.44 7.39
CA SER A 23 7.62 1.44 5.95
C SER A 23 9.12 1.52 5.71
N ILE A 24 9.67 0.56 4.96
CA ILE A 24 11.08 0.51 4.56
C ILE A 24 11.17 0.89 3.09
N TYR A 25 11.66 2.11 2.82
CA TYR A 25 11.75 2.68 1.48
C TYR A 25 13.03 2.23 0.78
N GLN A 26 12.88 1.47 -0.29
CA GLN A 26 13.97 0.93 -1.09
C GLN A 26 14.36 1.88 -2.22
N SER A 27 15.66 1.98 -2.50
CA SER A 27 16.20 2.67 -3.67
C SER A 27 16.29 1.72 -4.86
N GLY A 28 15.98 2.24 -6.05
CA GLY A 28 15.91 1.44 -7.28
C GLY A 28 14.53 0.86 -7.54
N CYS A 29 14.21 0.66 -8.82
CA CYS A 29 12.95 0.05 -9.26
C CYS A 29 13.15 -0.61 -10.62
N ASN A 30 12.46 -1.71 -10.86
CA ASN A 30 12.42 -2.42 -12.14
C ASN A 30 11.62 -1.68 -13.24
N TRP A 31 10.85 -0.64 -12.88
CA TRP A 31 10.07 0.19 -13.83
C TRP A 31 10.52 1.65 -13.87
N SER A 32 10.09 2.37 -14.95
CA SER A 32 10.38 3.78 -15.17
C SER A 32 9.13 4.64 -15.28
N CYS A 33 8.19 4.47 -14.35
CA CYS A 33 6.89 5.12 -14.39
C CYS A 33 6.99 6.65 -14.56
N LEU A 34 6.18 7.20 -15.50
CA LEU A 34 6.10 8.64 -15.73
C LEU A 34 5.58 9.39 -14.52
N LYS A 35 4.62 8.78 -13.79
CA LYS A 35 4.04 9.27 -12.53
C LYS A 35 4.65 8.53 -11.35
N CYS A 36 5.93 8.53 -11.15
CA CYS A 36 6.55 7.92 -9.98
C CYS A 36 6.64 8.93 -8.84
N HIS A 37 5.99 8.65 -7.70
CA HIS A 37 6.11 9.47 -6.50
C HIS A 37 7.54 9.40 -5.92
N SER A 38 8.11 8.22 -5.92
CA SER A 38 9.45 7.93 -5.37
C SER A 38 10.59 8.14 -6.37
N TRP A 39 10.37 8.87 -7.47
CA TRP A 39 11.30 8.97 -8.59
C TRP A 39 12.72 9.42 -8.21
N ARG A 40 12.86 10.20 -7.14
CA ARG A 40 14.16 10.73 -6.70
C ARG A 40 15.11 9.63 -6.28
N PHE A 41 14.63 8.63 -5.56
CA PHE A 41 15.45 7.52 -5.07
C PHE A 41 15.24 6.20 -5.81
N THR A 42 14.21 6.08 -6.66
CA THR A 42 14.05 4.93 -7.54
C THR A 42 14.90 5.01 -8.81
N LYS A 43 15.23 6.23 -9.27
CA LYS A 43 16.10 6.47 -10.43
C LYS A 43 17.57 6.72 -10.07
N TYR A 44 17.80 7.28 -8.90
CA TYR A 44 19.13 7.61 -8.43
C TYR A 44 19.42 6.82 -7.16
N ALA A 45 20.56 6.13 -7.14
CA ALA A 45 20.99 5.39 -5.96
C ALA A 45 21.10 6.32 -4.76
N SER A 46 20.37 6.04 -3.70
CA SER A 46 20.26 6.88 -2.51
C SER A 46 19.99 6.04 -1.28
N GLY A 47 20.71 6.33 -0.18
CA GLY A 47 20.53 5.65 1.10
C GLY A 47 21.74 4.82 1.52
N TYR A 48 21.49 3.81 2.36
CA TYR A 48 22.52 2.97 2.95
C TYR A 48 22.34 1.51 2.54
N TRP A 49 23.45 0.80 2.35
CA TRP A 49 23.43 -0.62 2.11
C TRP A 49 23.10 -1.38 3.40
N VAL A 50 21.97 -2.06 3.42
CA VAL A 50 21.46 -2.79 4.57
C VAL A 50 21.39 -4.28 4.25
N SER A 51 21.83 -5.11 5.20
CA SER A 51 21.71 -6.59 5.14
C SER A 51 20.34 -7.04 5.66
N PRO A 52 19.93 -8.31 5.44
CA PRO A 52 18.75 -8.88 6.08
C PRO A 52 18.73 -8.70 7.60
N LYS A 53 19.85 -8.95 8.27
CA LYS A 53 19.99 -8.70 9.70
C LYS A 53 19.79 -7.22 10.08
N GLY A 54 20.29 -6.29 9.27
CA GLY A 54 20.05 -4.87 9.49
C GLY A 54 18.57 -4.48 9.35
N ILE A 55 17.82 -5.18 8.48
CA ILE A 55 16.36 -5.02 8.41
C ILE A 55 15.69 -5.53 9.68
N ALA A 56 16.14 -6.65 10.24
CA ALA A 56 15.64 -7.16 11.52
C ALA A 56 15.94 -6.22 12.69
N GLU A 57 17.09 -5.56 12.69
CA GLU A 57 17.44 -4.53 13.70
C GLU A 57 16.48 -3.32 13.62
N ILE A 58 16.14 -2.85 12.41
CA ILE A 58 15.13 -1.80 12.20
C ILE A 58 13.74 -2.28 12.66
N ALA A 59 13.40 -3.54 12.40
CA ALA A 59 12.13 -4.14 12.84
C ALA A 59 12.06 -4.23 14.39
N MET A 60 13.16 -4.56 15.04
CA MET A 60 13.25 -4.61 16.51
C MET A 60 13.03 -3.21 17.12
N GLU A 61 13.66 -2.17 16.58
CA GLU A 61 13.43 -0.78 17.00
C GLU A 61 11.94 -0.41 16.91
N TYR A 62 11.27 -0.81 15.83
CA TYR A 62 9.83 -0.62 15.68
C TYR A 62 9.01 -1.37 16.74
N VAL A 63 9.34 -2.63 17.03
CA VAL A 63 8.66 -3.43 18.07
C VAL A 63 8.84 -2.80 19.45
N GLU A 64 10.05 -2.39 19.80
CA GLU A 64 10.35 -1.77 21.08
C GLU A 64 9.58 -0.45 21.28
N ARG A 65 9.53 0.39 20.25
CA ARG A 65 8.78 1.65 20.25
C ARG A 65 7.28 1.45 20.46
N ASN A 66 6.72 0.35 19.97
CA ASN A 66 5.30 0.02 20.07
C ASN A 66 4.98 -1.05 21.13
N ARG A 67 5.92 -1.35 22.02
CA ARG A 67 5.75 -2.39 23.05
C ARG A 67 4.50 -2.11 23.90
N GLY A 68 3.63 -3.10 24.03
CA GLY A 68 2.39 -3.04 24.81
C GLY A 68 1.20 -2.39 24.07
N SER A 69 1.42 -1.79 22.89
CA SER A 69 0.35 -1.17 22.10
C SER A 69 0.12 -1.84 20.72
N MET A 70 0.87 -2.88 20.40
CA MET A 70 0.74 -3.59 19.12
C MET A 70 -0.65 -4.18 18.95
N TYR A 71 -1.23 -3.93 17.79
CA TYR A 71 -2.53 -4.45 17.39
C TYR A 71 -2.36 -5.36 16.18
N ARG A 72 -2.75 -6.63 16.32
CA ARG A 72 -2.75 -7.60 15.23
C ARG A 72 -4.10 -7.58 14.51
N GLU A 73 -4.07 -7.43 13.21
CA GLU A 73 -5.25 -7.38 12.36
C GLU A 73 -5.72 -8.76 11.93
N ASP A 74 -6.98 -8.83 11.50
CA ASP A 74 -7.47 -9.99 10.75
C ASP A 74 -6.70 -10.08 9.42
N ARG A 75 -6.05 -11.21 9.20
CA ARG A 75 -5.23 -11.48 8.01
C ARG A 75 -6.01 -11.54 6.70
N ARG A 76 -7.34 -11.55 6.75
CA ARG A 76 -8.20 -11.51 5.56
C ARG A 76 -8.35 -10.11 4.98
N ARG A 77 -7.90 -9.07 5.70
CA ARG A 77 -8.04 -7.68 5.28
C ARG A 77 -6.68 -7.06 5.03
N ALA A 78 -6.65 -6.21 4.04
CA ALA A 78 -5.46 -5.45 3.72
C ALA A 78 -5.22 -4.33 4.73
N THR A 79 -3.95 -4.02 4.92
CA THR A 79 -3.47 -3.11 5.98
C THR A 79 -3.97 -1.68 5.82
N SER A 80 -3.93 -1.15 4.61
CA SER A 80 -4.34 0.23 4.30
C SER A 80 -5.85 0.41 4.52
N TRP A 81 -6.63 -0.56 4.11
CA TRP A 81 -8.06 -0.59 4.39
C TRP A 81 -8.36 -0.54 5.89
N HIS A 82 -7.68 -1.38 6.67
CA HIS A 82 -7.84 -1.43 8.13
C HIS A 82 -7.42 -0.13 8.82
N ALA A 83 -6.40 0.56 8.32
CA ALA A 83 -6.00 1.84 8.89
C ALA A 83 -7.19 2.81 8.94
N HIS A 84 -7.92 2.94 7.85
CA HIS A 84 -9.09 3.80 7.77
C HIS A 84 -10.29 3.31 8.58
N GLU A 85 -10.50 1.99 8.64
CA GLU A 85 -11.60 1.40 9.39
C GLU A 85 -11.42 1.44 10.91
N LEU A 86 -10.19 1.33 11.38
CA LEU A 86 -9.89 1.23 12.81
C LEU A 86 -9.71 2.60 13.46
N CYS A 87 -9.01 3.52 12.78
CA CYS A 87 -8.67 4.82 13.30
C CYS A 87 -8.44 5.84 12.17
N ARG A 88 -8.92 7.08 12.38
CA ARG A 88 -8.71 8.21 11.46
C ARG A 88 -7.46 9.03 11.78
N GLY A 89 -6.72 8.67 12.79
CA GLY A 89 -5.50 9.38 13.17
C GLY A 89 -5.71 10.80 13.70
N CYS A 90 -6.93 11.21 14.07
CA CYS A 90 -7.19 12.59 14.49
C CYS A 90 -6.68 12.94 15.90
N GLY A 91 -6.33 11.97 16.73
CA GLY A 91 -5.78 12.15 18.07
C GLY A 91 -6.72 12.73 19.14
N LEU A 92 -7.98 13.02 18.84
CA LEU A 92 -8.91 13.64 19.81
C LEU A 92 -9.13 12.80 21.08
N CYS A 93 -9.15 11.47 20.92
CA CYS A 93 -9.30 10.56 22.06
C CYS A 93 -8.08 10.58 23.02
N ILE A 94 -6.90 10.90 22.51
CA ILE A 94 -5.68 11.05 23.32
C ILE A 94 -5.64 12.44 23.97
N ARG A 95 -5.88 13.51 23.21
CA ARG A 95 -5.73 14.88 23.67
C ARG A 95 -6.90 15.35 24.53
N GLU A 96 -8.12 14.93 24.21
CA GLU A 96 -9.35 15.49 24.78
C GLU A 96 -10.25 14.43 25.44
N GLY A 97 -9.84 13.17 25.45
CA GLY A 97 -10.63 12.07 26.05
C GLY A 97 -11.96 11.78 25.33
N ARG A 98 -12.20 12.35 24.16
CA ARG A 98 -13.43 12.17 23.39
C ARG A 98 -13.13 11.70 21.96
N ARG A 99 -14.11 11.06 21.34
CA ARG A 99 -14.00 10.63 19.93
C ARG A 99 -14.64 11.67 19.00
N SER A 100 -14.04 11.85 17.81
CA SER A 100 -14.65 12.66 16.76
C SER A 100 -15.91 11.98 16.20
N ARG A 101 -16.77 12.75 15.55
CA ARG A 101 -17.97 12.22 14.87
C ARG A 101 -17.64 11.22 13.74
N TYR A 102 -16.44 11.30 13.18
CA TYR A 102 -15.96 10.41 12.12
C TYR A 102 -15.11 9.25 12.65
N CYS A 103 -14.99 9.10 13.97
CA CYS A 103 -14.20 8.03 14.56
C CYS A 103 -14.89 6.69 14.38
N PRO A 104 -14.24 5.67 13.77
CA PRO A 104 -14.83 4.34 13.67
C PRO A 104 -15.01 3.66 15.02
N GLY A 105 -14.26 4.06 16.05
CA GLY A 105 -14.39 3.55 17.42
C GLY A 105 -14.03 2.08 17.63
N LYS A 106 -13.34 1.46 16.67
CA LYS A 106 -13.09 0.00 16.65
C LYS A 106 -11.88 -0.44 17.45
N ILE A 107 -11.04 0.49 17.92
CA ILE A 107 -9.88 0.18 18.76
C ILE A 107 -9.91 0.95 20.07
N SER A 108 -9.20 0.43 21.07
CA SER A 108 -9.01 1.08 22.36
C SER A 108 -7.98 2.21 22.26
N VAL A 109 -8.06 3.20 23.17
CA VAL A 109 -7.13 4.35 23.16
C VAL A 109 -5.68 3.91 23.35
N ASN A 110 -5.42 2.89 24.17
CA ASN A 110 -4.09 2.31 24.40
C ASN A 110 -3.48 1.61 23.17
N GLN A 111 -4.28 1.37 22.13
CA GLN A 111 -3.82 0.84 20.85
C GLN A 111 -3.50 1.96 19.84
N ILE A 112 -3.49 3.21 20.26
CA ILE A 112 -3.15 4.35 19.40
C ILE A 112 -1.74 4.81 19.74
N THR A 113 -0.89 4.81 18.73
CA THR A 113 0.50 5.28 18.80
C THR A 113 0.57 6.76 18.46
N ILE A 114 1.38 7.49 19.23
CA ILE A 114 1.81 8.85 18.88
C ILE A 114 3.20 8.72 18.27
N LEU A 115 3.36 9.21 17.06
CA LEU A 115 4.61 9.16 16.34
C LEU A 115 5.49 10.38 16.61
N ASP A 116 6.77 10.31 16.23
CA ASP A 116 7.75 11.39 16.41
C ASP A 116 7.36 12.69 15.68
N ASP A 117 6.60 12.59 14.60
CA ASP A 117 6.03 13.73 13.88
C ASP A 117 4.74 14.29 14.51
N GLY A 118 4.31 13.76 15.64
CA GLY A 118 3.11 14.15 16.36
C GLY A 118 1.81 13.63 15.74
N THR A 119 1.86 12.78 14.73
CA THR A 119 0.67 12.13 14.19
C THR A 119 0.17 10.99 15.06
N TYR A 120 -1.06 10.53 14.85
CA TYR A 120 -1.70 9.48 15.61
C TYR A 120 -2.21 8.39 14.70
N GLY A 121 -2.20 7.16 15.16
CA GLY A 121 -2.78 6.04 14.43
C GLY A 121 -2.78 4.75 15.24
N PRO A 122 -3.41 3.70 14.73
CA PRO A 122 -3.36 2.40 15.39
C PRO A 122 -1.94 1.86 15.37
N ALA A 123 -1.46 1.39 16.53
CA ALA A 123 -0.23 0.61 16.56
C ALA A 123 -0.45 -0.71 15.83
N ARG A 124 0.46 -1.05 14.93
CA ARG A 124 0.35 -2.24 14.08
C ARG A 124 1.60 -3.08 14.17
N ASN A 125 1.46 -4.38 13.96
CA ASN A 125 2.57 -5.31 13.91
C ASN A 125 3.07 -5.54 12.46
N ILE A 126 3.08 -4.48 11.63
CA ILE A 126 3.30 -4.60 10.18
C ILE A 126 4.62 -3.94 9.80
N ILE A 127 5.40 -4.66 8.98
CA ILE A 127 6.61 -4.18 8.34
C ILE A 127 6.39 -4.23 6.83
N SER A 128 6.46 -3.08 6.17
CA SER A 128 6.24 -2.94 4.74
C SER A 128 7.53 -2.65 4.00
N PHE A 129 7.79 -3.40 2.93
CA PHE A 129 8.76 -3.04 1.91
C PHE A 129 8.09 -2.21 0.83
N THR A 130 8.54 -0.98 0.63
CA THR A 130 7.93 0.00 -0.28
C THR A 130 8.97 0.85 -1.02
N GLY A 131 8.52 1.87 -1.74
CA GLY A 131 9.37 2.82 -2.47
C GLY A 131 9.73 2.34 -3.85
N GLY A 132 10.93 1.78 -4.02
CA GLY A 132 11.31 1.07 -5.23
C GLY A 132 10.89 -0.39 -5.16
N ASP A 133 10.79 -1.04 -6.32
CA ASP A 133 10.40 -2.46 -6.38
C ASP A 133 11.50 -3.27 -7.07
N LEU A 134 12.03 -4.25 -6.35
CA LEU A 134 13.08 -5.15 -6.77
C LEU A 134 12.73 -6.62 -6.48
N ALA A 135 11.42 -6.95 -6.44
CA ALA A 135 10.92 -8.30 -6.19
C ALA A 135 11.43 -9.34 -7.20
N CYS A 136 11.93 -8.89 -8.37
CA CYS A 136 12.63 -9.75 -9.32
C CYS A 136 13.96 -10.34 -8.80
N GLN A 137 14.44 -9.92 -7.65
CA GLN A 137 15.61 -10.44 -6.92
C GLN A 137 15.19 -10.80 -5.50
N PRO A 138 14.50 -11.94 -5.29
CA PRO A 138 13.77 -12.25 -4.06
C PRO A 138 14.66 -12.60 -2.86
N GLU A 139 15.92 -12.94 -3.06
CA GLU A 139 16.81 -13.50 -2.02
C GLU A 139 16.92 -12.59 -0.78
N PHE A 140 17.04 -11.29 -1.01
CA PHE A 140 17.11 -10.31 0.07
C PHE A 140 15.86 -10.31 0.94
N TYR A 141 14.68 -10.39 0.32
CA TYR A 141 13.41 -10.35 1.02
C TYR A 141 13.14 -11.63 1.77
N ILE A 142 13.51 -12.77 1.19
CA ILE A 142 13.40 -14.09 1.84
C ILE A 142 14.24 -14.12 3.11
N GLU A 143 15.50 -13.70 3.03
CA GLU A 143 16.38 -13.67 4.19
C GLU A 143 15.93 -12.62 5.22
N SER A 144 15.51 -11.43 4.77
CA SER A 144 14.98 -10.40 5.68
C SER A 144 13.71 -10.87 6.39
N ALA A 145 12.81 -11.55 5.67
CA ALA A 145 11.59 -12.10 6.27
C ALA A 145 11.88 -13.16 7.33
N ARG A 146 12.84 -14.04 7.08
CA ARG A 146 13.29 -15.03 8.09
C ARG A 146 13.82 -14.35 9.33
N GLU A 147 14.75 -13.42 9.18
CA GLU A 147 15.33 -12.67 10.30
C GLU A 147 14.25 -11.91 11.10
N ILE A 148 13.24 -11.33 10.43
CA ILE A 148 12.11 -10.65 11.08
C ILE A 148 11.23 -11.66 11.84
N LYS A 149 10.88 -12.79 11.22
CA LYS A 149 10.02 -13.80 11.84
C LYS A 149 10.71 -14.50 13.02
N ASP A 150 12.03 -14.66 12.96
CA ASP A 150 12.84 -15.19 14.07
C ASP A 150 12.84 -14.23 15.28
N LEU A 151 12.74 -12.91 15.06
CA LEU A 151 12.57 -11.95 16.15
C LEU A 151 11.20 -12.05 16.80
N ASN A 152 10.15 -12.12 15.98
CA ASN A 152 8.77 -12.19 16.42
C ASN A 152 7.89 -12.72 15.28
N GLU A 153 7.36 -13.93 15.44
CA GLU A 153 6.50 -14.59 14.45
C GLU A 153 5.18 -13.83 14.17
N ASP A 154 4.75 -13.00 15.13
CA ASP A 154 3.54 -12.18 15.00
C ASP A 154 3.74 -10.94 14.11
N LEU A 155 4.96 -10.61 13.72
CA LEU A 155 5.21 -9.52 12.79
C LEU A 155 4.68 -9.91 11.40
N TRP A 156 3.88 -9.02 10.86
CA TRP A 156 3.25 -9.17 9.55
C TRP A 156 4.09 -8.46 8.50
N ILE A 157 4.46 -9.15 7.45
CA ILE A 157 5.28 -8.61 6.38
C ILE A 157 4.40 -8.29 5.17
N LEU A 158 4.36 -7.00 4.83
CA LEU A 158 3.65 -6.45 3.68
C LEU A 158 4.64 -6.11 2.57
N PHE A 159 4.28 -6.41 1.33
CA PHE A 159 5.00 -5.99 0.15
C PHE A 159 4.15 -5.02 -0.69
N GLU A 160 4.53 -3.74 -0.75
CA GLU A 160 3.95 -2.78 -1.69
C GLU A 160 4.69 -2.91 -3.03
N THR A 161 4.00 -3.41 -4.05
CA THR A 161 4.65 -3.89 -5.28
C THR A 161 3.89 -3.50 -6.55
N ASN A 162 4.64 -3.36 -7.62
CA ASN A 162 4.09 -3.28 -8.97
C ASN A 162 3.84 -4.67 -9.60
N GLY A 163 4.18 -5.74 -8.90
CA GLY A 163 3.93 -7.12 -9.28
C GLY A 163 4.89 -7.73 -10.31
N TYR A 164 5.77 -6.95 -10.95
CA TYR A 164 6.61 -7.45 -12.04
C TYR A 164 7.51 -8.63 -11.65
N GLY A 165 8.04 -8.61 -10.42
CA GLY A 165 8.91 -9.68 -9.92
C GLY A 165 8.17 -10.86 -9.28
N LEU A 166 6.85 -10.79 -9.14
CA LEU A 166 6.03 -11.82 -8.49
C LEU A 166 5.62 -12.93 -9.47
N ILE A 167 6.59 -13.57 -10.11
CA ILE A 167 6.33 -14.78 -10.91
C ILE A 167 6.00 -15.96 -9.99
N PRO A 168 5.36 -17.06 -10.48
CA PRO A 168 4.96 -18.19 -9.65
C PRO A 168 6.06 -18.70 -8.73
N LYS A 169 7.27 -18.88 -9.25
CA LYS A 169 8.42 -19.29 -8.44
C LYS A 169 8.74 -18.33 -7.29
N THR A 170 8.62 -17.03 -7.51
CA THR A 170 8.86 -16.03 -6.44
C THR A 170 7.77 -16.09 -5.39
N LEU A 171 6.50 -16.20 -5.80
CA LEU A 171 5.37 -16.36 -4.88
C LEU A 171 5.50 -17.63 -4.04
N ASP A 172 5.91 -18.76 -4.65
CA ASP A 172 6.14 -20.02 -3.94
C ASP A 172 7.26 -19.88 -2.88
N LEU A 173 8.34 -19.14 -3.22
CA LEU A 173 9.44 -18.86 -2.27
C LEU A 173 9.01 -17.92 -1.13
N PHE A 174 8.01 -17.07 -1.34
CA PHE A 174 7.48 -16.14 -0.33
C PHE A 174 6.46 -16.78 0.60
N SER A 175 5.93 -17.96 0.24
CA SER A 175 4.95 -18.67 1.05
C SER A 175 5.47 -18.96 2.46
N GLY A 176 4.66 -18.61 3.48
CA GLY A 176 5.01 -18.74 4.89
C GLY A 176 6.00 -17.68 5.42
N LEU A 177 6.50 -16.78 4.57
CA LEU A 177 7.44 -15.70 4.96
C LEU A 177 6.81 -14.31 4.80
N ILE A 178 6.22 -14.04 3.63
CA ILE A 178 5.48 -12.80 3.36
C ILE A 178 4.01 -13.05 3.66
N ASP A 179 3.34 -12.10 4.28
CA ASP A 179 1.94 -12.25 4.70
C ASP A 179 0.96 -11.61 3.71
N SER A 180 1.35 -10.48 3.11
CA SER A 180 0.42 -9.68 2.31
C SER A 180 1.10 -8.89 1.20
N PHE A 181 0.30 -8.57 0.18
CA PHE A 181 0.69 -7.70 -0.92
C PHE A 181 -0.27 -6.52 -1.07
N TRP A 182 0.30 -5.33 -1.26
CA TRP A 182 -0.41 -4.18 -1.82
C TRP A 182 0.04 -4.04 -3.27
N LEU A 183 -0.79 -4.54 -4.19
CA LEU A 183 -0.49 -4.59 -5.61
C LEU A 183 -0.96 -3.32 -6.32
N ASP A 184 -0.04 -2.66 -6.98
CA ASP A 184 -0.32 -1.51 -7.85
C ASP A 184 -0.65 -1.95 -9.28
N ILE A 185 -1.91 -2.00 -9.68
CA ILE A 185 -2.31 -2.15 -11.10
C ILE A 185 -2.37 -0.75 -11.73
N LYS A 186 -1.36 -0.42 -12.53
CA LYS A 186 -1.18 0.96 -13.04
C LYS A 186 -2.14 1.34 -14.17
N ALA A 187 -2.58 0.37 -14.98
CA ALA A 187 -3.61 0.48 -15.99
C ALA A 187 -4.09 -0.92 -16.42
N TYR A 188 -5.33 -1.02 -16.89
CA TYR A 188 -5.86 -2.25 -17.48
C TYR A 188 -5.39 -2.43 -18.95
N ASP A 189 -5.46 -1.35 -19.72
CA ASP A 189 -5.02 -1.34 -21.11
C ASP A 189 -3.48 -1.44 -21.17
N ASP A 190 -2.97 -2.44 -21.92
CA ASP A 190 -1.54 -2.73 -22.00
C ASP A 190 -0.74 -1.62 -22.67
N GLU A 191 -1.30 -0.95 -23.67
CA GLU A 191 -0.62 0.15 -24.34
C GLU A 191 -0.53 1.39 -23.42
N VAL A 192 -1.60 1.68 -22.68
CA VAL A 192 -1.56 2.72 -21.64
C VAL A 192 -0.55 2.35 -20.55
N HIS A 193 -0.57 1.08 -20.12
CA HIS A 193 0.36 0.58 -19.11
C HIS A 193 1.82 0.70 -19.57
N LYS A 194 2.16 0.27 -20.77
CA LYS A 194 3.50 0.41 -21.36
C LYS A 194 3.95 1.86 -21.45
N ARG A 195 3.08 2.75 -21.93
CA ARG A 195 3.38 4.19 -22.00
C ARG A 195 3.62 4.80 -20.62
N LEU A 196 2.86 4.36 -19.61
CA LEU A 196 2.94 4.88 -18.25
C LEU A 196 4.15 4.35 -17.47
N THR A 197 4.51 3.07 -17.65
CA THR A 197 5.48 2.35 -16.82
C THR A 197 6.76 1.92 -17.53
N GLY A 198 6.69 1.75 -18.85
CA GLY A 198 7.75 1.14 -19.67
C GLY A 198 7.67 -0.39 -19.78
N ALA A 199 6.62 -1.04 -19.25
CA ALA A 199 6.47 -2.49 -19.22
C ALA A 199 5.02 -2.93 -19.56
N SER A 200 4.85 -4.17 -20.05
CA SER A 200 3.55 -4.81 -20.24
C SER A 200 2.91 -5.18 -18.90
N ASN A 201 1.57 -5.16 -18.84
CA ASN A 201 0.80 -5.63 -17.70
C ASN A 201 0.25 -7.05 -17.86
N SER A 202 0.60 -7.77 -18.91
CA SER A 202 0.02 -9.09 -19.23
C SER A 202 0.11 -10.10 -18.09
N TRP A 203 1.22 -10.09 -17.34
CA TRP A 203 1.38 -10.90 -16.14
C TRP A 203 0.68 -10.27 -14.93
N ILE A 204 0.71 -8.94 -14.81
CA ILE A 204 0.19 -8.22 -13.64
C ILE A 204 -1.31 -8.45 -13.45
N LEU A 205 -2.07 -8.57 -14.54
CA LEU A 205 -3.51 -8.82 -14.49
C LEU A 205 -3.85 -10.26 -14.01
N ASN A 206 -2.92 -11.20 -14.04
CA ASN A 206 -3.10 -12.54 -13.49
C ASN A 206 -2.75 -12.63 -12.00
N LEU A 207 -1.97 -11.69 -11.48
CA LEU A 207 -1.45 -11.73 -10.12
C LEU A 207 -2.53 -11.76 -9.03
N PRO A 208 -3.67 -11.06 -9.14
CA PRO A 208 -4.70 -11.16 -8.10
C PRO A 208 -5.11 -12.60 -7.79
N ALA A 209 -5.37 -13.41 -8.81
CA ALA A 209 -5.71 -14.83 -8.63
C ALA A 209 -4.52 -15.62 -8.05
N GLU A 210 -3.33 -15.45 -8.62
CA GLU A 210 -2.11 -16.15 -8.19
C GLU A 210 -1.76 -15.88 -6.71
N ILE A 211 -2.02 -14.65 -6.22
CA ILE A 211 -1.77 -14.25 -4.84
C ILE A 211 -2.82 -14.86 -3.91
N VAL A 212 -4.12 -14.73 -4.27
CA VAL A 212 -5.23 -15.23 -3.46
C VAL A 212 -5.22 -16.75 -3.36
N ASP A 213 -4.98 -17.45 -4.47
CA ASP A 213 -4.93 -18.92 -4.54
C ASP A 213 -3.83 -19.52 -3.64
N ARG A 214 -2.75 -18.76 -3.40
CA ARG A 214 -1.69 -19.16 -2.46
C ARG A 214 -1.95 -18.77 -1.00
N GLY A 215 -3.11 -18.15 -0.72
CA GLY A 215 -3.52 -17.78 0.64
C GLY A 215 -2.88 -16.50 1.18
N PHE A 216 -2.22 -15.70 0.35
CA PHE A 216 -1.75 -14.38 0.76
C PHE A 216 -2.92 -13.39 0.90
N THR A 217 -2.76 -12.43 1.79
CA THR A 217 -3.67 -11.28 1.84
C THR A 217 -3.33 -10.31 0.71
N LEU A 218 -4.35 -9.87 -0.01
CA LEU A 218 -4.21 -8.94 -1.14
C LEU A 218 -5.00 -7.66 -0.91
N GLU A 219 -4.37 -6.53 -1.18
CA GLU A 219 -5.00 -5.24 -1.46
C GLU A 219 -4.53 -4.75 -2.82
N VAL A 220 -5.41 -4.10 -3.57
CA VAL A 220 -5.06 -3.53 -4.89
C VAL A 220 -5.27 -2.03 -4.88
N SER A 221 -4.36 -1.31 -5.53
CA SER A 221 -4.54 0.10 -5.81
C SER A 221 -4.35 0.45 -7.27
N THR A 222 -5.05 1.50 -7.70
CA THR A 222 -4.89 2.12 -9.02
C THR A 222 -4.95 3.63 -8.87
N VAL A 223 -4.02 4.34 -9.51
CA VAL A 223 -4.08 5.79 -9.58
C VAL A 223 -4.99 6.19 -10.72
N TYR A 224 -6.08 6.91 -10.42
CA TYR A 224 -6.92 7.56 -11.41
C TYR A 224 -6.18 8.75 -12.02
N ILE A 225 -5.89 8.72 -13.31
CA ILE A 225 -5.12 9.75 -14.02
C ILE A 225 -5.96 10.29 -15.17
N PRO A 226 -6.44 11.56 -15.11
CA PRO A 226 -7.24 12.14 -16.18
C PRO A 226 -6.57 12.04 -17.56
N GLY A 227 -7.32 11.56 -18.56
CA GLY A 227 -6.85 11.33 -19.93
C GLY A 227 -5.96 10.07 -20.10
N TRP A 228 -5.72 9.28 -19.06
CA TRP A 228 -4.88 8.09 -19.12
C TRP A 228 -5.55 6.84 -18.50
N VAL A 229 -5.89 6.92 -17.22
CA VAL A 229 -6.50 5.83 -16.46
C VAL A 229 -7.77 6.38 -15.82
N GLU A 230 -8.87 6.20 -16.48
CA GLU A 230 -10.17 6.77 -16.14
C GLU A 230 -11.20 5.67 -15.80
N GLU A 231 -12.46 6.03 -15.65
CA GLU A 231 -13.53 5.18 -15.12
C GLU A 231 -13.65 3.83 -15.85
N ASN A 232 -13.48 3.82 -17.18
CA ASN A 232 -13.58 2.59 -17.97
C ASN A 232 -12.48 1.58 -17.63
N GLN A 233 -11.28 2.03 -17.33
CA GLN A 233 -10.19 1.17 -16.90
C GLN A 233 -10.35 0.74 -15.43
N ILE A 234 -10.80 1.66 -14.57
CA ILE A 234 -11.14 1.35 -13.17
C ILE A 234 -12.19 0.24 -13.12
N ARG A 235 -13.26 0.36 -13.94
CA ARG A 235 -14.29 -0.68 -14.06
C ARG A 235 -13.71 -2.04 -14.46
N LYS A 236 -12.89 -2.08 -15.51
CA LYS A 236 -12.28 -3.34 -15.99
C LYS A 236 -11.35 -3.98 -14.95
N ILE A 237 -10.58 -3.18 -14.20
CA ILE A 237 -9.77 -3.68 -13.09
C ILE A 237 -10.70 -4.24 -12.00
N ALA A 238 -11.77 -3.52 -11.66
CA ALA A 238 -12.72 -3.97 -10.64
C ALA A 238 -13.45 -5.26 -11.06
N GLU A 239 -13.85 -5.40 -12.32
CA GLU A 239 -14.43 -6.64 -12.89
C GLU A 239 -13.47 -7.82 -12.75
N LEU A 240 -12.19 -7.62 -13.09
CA LEU A 240 -11.15 -8.62 -12.92
C LEU A 240 -10.99 -9.04 -11.45
N LEU A 241 -10.92 -8.08 -10.53
CA LEU A 241 -10.78 -8.35 -9.11
C LEU A 241 -12.01 -9.05 -8.53
N ALA A 242 -13.23 -8.61 -8.91
CA ALA A 242 -14.48 -9.20 -8.44
C ALA A 242 -14.67 -10.66 -8.90
N GLN A 243 -14.09 -11.04 -10.06
CA GLN A 243 -14.06 -12.43 -10.52
C GLN A 243 -13.16 -13.32 -9.64
N VAL A 244 -12.12 -12.77 -9.04
CA VAL A 244 -11.24 -13.49 -8.10
C VAL A 244 -11.89 -13.57 -6.72
N ASP A 245 -12.19 -12.42 -6.12
CA ASP A 245 -12.90 -12.30 -4.84
C ASP A 245 -13.51 -10.90 -4.74
N PRO A 246 -14.85 -10.76 -4.64
CA PRO A 246 -15.52 -9.47 -4.50
C PRO A 246 -15.17 -8.73 -3.19
N GLU A 247 -14.54 -9.39 -2.24
CA GLU A 247 -14.08 -8.78 -0.98
C GLU A 247 -12.67 -8.18 -1.06
N ILE A 248 -11.94 -8.34 -2.17
CA ILE A 248 -10.60 -7.72 -2.33
C ILE A 248 -10.72 -6.21 -2.12
N PRO A 249 -10.00 -5.63 -1.15
CA PRO A 249 -9.95 -4.19 -0.96
C PRO A 249 -9.33 -3.51 -2.18
N TYR A 250 -10.03 -2.53 -2.75
CA TYR A 250 -9.57 -1.77 -3.90
C TYR A 250 -9.52 -0.28 -3.59
N SER A 251 -8.33 0.30 -3.65
CA SER A 251 -8.08 1.72 -3.40
C SER A 251 -7.90 2.47 -4.72
N ILE A 252 -8.85 3.35 -5.06
CA ILE A 252 -8.73 4.26 -6.20
C ILE A 252 -8.10 5.55 -5.69
N ILE A 253 -6.85 5.82 -6.09
CA ILE A 253 -6.04 6.92 -5.59
C ILE A 253 -6.10 8.08 -6.57
N ALA A 254 -6.53 9.25 -6.11
CA ALA A 254 -6.52 10.45 -6.95
C ALA A 254 -5.08 10.83 -7.34
N PHE A 255 -4.91 11.18 -8.61
CA PHE A 255 -3.62 11.55 -9.17
C PHE A 255 -3.04 12.82 -8.54
N LEU A 256 -1.79 12.74 -8.13
CA LEU A 256 -0.98 13.87 -7.71
C LEU A 256 -0.01 14.24 -8.85
N PRO A 257 -0.04 15.48 -9.38
CA PRO A 257 0.86 15.94 -10.43
C PRO A 257 2.33 15.88 -10.01
N GLU A 258 3.08 14.95 -10.58
CA GLU A 258 4.46 14.72 -10.16
C GLU A 258 5.33 14.16 -11.29
N ASN A 259 6.66 14.19 -11.11
CA ASN A 259 7.68 13.68 -12.00
C ASN A 259 7.49 14.20 -13.44
N LYS A 260 7.28 13.35 -14.43
CA LYS A 260 7.10 13.73 -15.83
C LYS A 260 5.65 14.10 -16.20
N MET A 261 4.71 13.96 -15.26
CA MET A 261 3.28 14.22 -15.49
C MET A 261 2.78 15.46 -14.71
N ARG A 262 3.65 16.42 -14.42
CA ARG A 262 3.31 17.64 -13.63
C ARG A 262 2.31 18.56 -14.29
N SER A 263 2.16 18.47 -15.62
CA SER A 263 1.23 19.30 -16.39
C SER A 263 -0.20 18.77 -16.43
N ILE A 264 -0.45 17.56 -15.93
CA ILE A 264 -1.78 16.98 -15.86
C ILE A 264 -2.44 17.44 -14.56
N SER A 265 -3.67 17.92 -14.66
CA SER A 265 -4.46 18.32 -13.48
C SER A 265 -4.93 17.12 -12.68
N PRO A 266 -5.08 17.25 -11.34
CA PRO A 266 -5.75 16.24 -10.54
C PRO A 266 -7.18 15.98 -11.04
N PRO A 267 -7.78 14.81 -10.72
CA PRO A 267 -9.18 14.56 -11.04
C PRO A 267 -10.12 15.46 -10.22
N SER A 268 -11.30 15.73 -10.74
CA SER A 268 -12.38 16.39 -10.01
C SER A 268 -13.09 15.42 -9.06
N PHE A 269 -13.86 15.97 -8.10
CA PHE A 269 -14.72 15.19 -7.22
C PHE A 269 -15.69 14.28 -8.00
N SER A 270 -16.31 14.82 -9.05
CA SER A 270 -17.26 14.05 -9.88
C SER A 270 -16.61 12.88 -10.61
N GLN A 271 -15.38 13.03 -11.09
CA GLN A 271 -14.61 11.94 -11.71
C GLN A 271 -14.29 10.83 -10.70
N MET A 272 -13.83 11.22 -9.50
CA MET A 272 -13.53 10.23 -8.45
C MET A 272 -14.79 9.53 -7.95
N LEU A 273 -15.90 10.24 -7.81
CA LEU A 273 -17.18 9.63 -7.42
C LEU A 273 -17.69 8.67 -8.49
N LYS A 274 -17.55 9.04 -9.78
CA LYS A 274 -17.90 8.14 -10.89
C LYS A 274 -17.03 6.88 -10.89
N ALA A 275 -15.70 7.02 -10.70
CA ALA A 275 -14.79 5.88 -10.61
C ALA A 275 -15.15 4.93 -9.43
N LEU A 276 -15.53 5.48 -8.28
CA LEU A 276 -16.05 4.70 -7.14
C LEU A 276 -17.29 3.88 -7.53
N ASN A 277 -18.26 4.52 -8.18
CA ASN A 277 -19.50 3.85 -8.57
C ASN A 277 -19.23 2.76 -9.63
N GLU A 278 -18.41 3.04 -10.65
CA GLU A 278 -18.02 2.05 -11.66
C GLU A 278 -17.35 0.81 -11.05
N ALA A 279 -16.49 1.00 -10.04
CA ALA A 279 -15.85 -0.12 -9.37
C ALA A 279 -16.83 -0.95 -8.52
N ARG A 280 -17.80 -0.30 -7.88
CA ARG A 280 -18.85 -0.99 -7.10
C ARG A 280 -19.87 -1.71 -8.00
N ASP A 281 -20.26 -1.06 -9.09
CA ASP A 281 -21.16 -1.65 -10.09
C ASP A 281 -20.53 -2.86 -10.79
N ALA A 282 -19.20 -2.90 -10.86
CA ALA A 282 -18.42 -4.04 -11.32
C ALA A 282 -18.42 -5.25 -10.33
N GLY A 283 -18.98 -5.09 -9.13
CA GLY A 283 -19.16 -6.15 -8.16
C GLY A 283 -18.23 -6.12 -6.95
N LEU A 284 -17.28 -5.16 -6.86
CA LEU A 284 -16.43 -5.03 -5.68
C LEU A 284 -17.20 -4.41 -4.50
N ARG A 285 -17.04 -5.02 -3.32
CA ARG A 285 -17.69 -4.57 -2.07
C ARG A 285 -16.85 -3.59 -1.27
N ASN A 286 -15.54 -3.71 -1.35
CA ASN A 286 -14.57 -2.95 -0.56
C ASN A 286 -13.81 -1.95 -1.44
N VAL A 287 -14.42 -0.81 -1.79
CA VAL A 287 -13.81 0.22 -2.63
C VAL A 287 -13.69 1.53 -1.84
N LYS A 288 -12.49 2.10 -1.80
CA LYS A 288 -12.18 3.40 -1.18
C LYS A 288 -11.45 4.35 -2.12
N LEU A 289 -11.56 5.63 -1.80
CA LEU A 289 -10.83 6.70 -2.48
C LEU A 289 -9.67 7.19 -1.62
N GLY A 290 -8.51 7.37 -2.27
CA GLY A 290 -7.31 7.91 -1.63
C GLY A 290 -6.90 9.28 -2.16
N ASN A 291 -5.91 9.92 -1.51
CA ASN A 291 -5.43 11.28 -1.82
C ASN A 291 -6.54 12.34 -1.82
N LEU A 292 -7.38 12.32 -0.80
CA LEU A 292 -8.60 13.14 -0.70
C LEU A 292 -8.36 14.63 -0.95
N GLY A 293 -7.25 15.18 -0.47
CA GLY A 293 -6.88 16.58 -0.66
C GLY A 293 -6.63 16.99 -2.12
N MET A 294 -6.61 16.02 -3.06
CA MET A 294 -6.45 16.31 -4.49
C MET A 294 -7.77 16.64 -5.18
N PHE A 295 -8.92 16.24 -4.63
CA PHE A 295 -10.22 16.39 -5.31
C PHE A 295 -11.36 16.83 -4.41
N ILE A 296 -11.24 16.79 -3.08
CA ILE A 296 -12.23 17.31 -2.15
C ILE A 296 -11.94 18.80 -1.90
N THR A 297 -12.93 19.64 -2.17
CA THR A 297 -12.85 21.09 -2.00
C THR A 297 -13.88 21.63 -1.02
N LYS A 298 -14.89 20.82 -0.64
CA LYS A 298 -16.03 21.21 0.21
C LYS A 298 -16.30 20.17 1.29
N ASN A 299 -16.80 20.59 2.43
CA ASN A 299 -17.19 19.69 3.52
C ASN A 299 -18.29 18.71 3.11
N GLU A 300 -19.25 19.15 2.30
CA GLU A 300 -20.36 18.31 1.82
C GLU A 300 -19.83 17.12 0.98
N GLU A 301 -18.78 17.33 0.21
CA GLU A 301 -18.12 16.29 -0.57
C GLU A 301 -17.48 15.25 0.36
N TYR A 302 -16.80 15.68 1.41
CA TYR A 302 -16.22 14.80 2.43
C TYR A 302 -17.30 14.00 3.18
N GLU A 303 -18.38 14.68 3.61
CA GLU A 303 -19.50 14.04 4.31
C GLU A 303 -20.22 13.02 3.43
N LEU A 304 -20.39 13.31 2.14
CA LEU A 304 -20.96 12.36 1.18
C LEU A 304 -20.11 11.10 1.08
N LEU A 305 -18.79 11.22 0.88
CA LEU A 305 -17.91 10.04 0.79
C LEU A 305 -17.87 9.24 2.08
N HIS A 306 -17.89 9.92 3.23
CA HIS A 306 -17.96 9.26 4.52
C HIS A 306 -19.28 8.47 4.68
N LYS A 307 -20.41 9.07 4.30
CA LYS A 307 -21.73 8.42 4.30
C LYS A 307 -21.79 7.22 3.37
N LEU A 308 -21.10 7.30 2.23
CA LEU A 308 -20.98 6.20 1.27
C LEU A 308 -19.99 5.11 1.73
N GLY A 309 -19.26 5.31 2.83
CA GLY A 309 -18.19 4.39 3.27
C GLY A 309 -17.03 4.32 2.27
N ALA A 310 -16.79 5.41 1.52
CA ALA A 310 -15.74 5.48 0.50
C ALA A 310 -14.40 6.01 1.04
N ILE A 311 -14.37 6.41 2.28
CA ILE A 311 -13.20 6.93 3.00
C ILE A 311 -13.23 6.47 4.45
#